data_0c03274633e0807398536941608df786
#
_entry.id   0c03274633e0807398536941608df786
#
_cell.length_a   1.000
_cell.length_b   1.000
_cell.length_c   1.000
_cell.angle_alpha   90.00
_cell.angle_beta   90.00
_cell.angle_gamma   90.00
#
_symmetry.space_group_name_H-M   'P 1'
#
loop_
_entity.id
_entity.type
_entity.pdbx_description
1 polymer ?
#
loop_
_entity_poly.entity_id
_entity_poly.type
_entity_poly.pdbx_seq_one_letter_code
_entity_poly.pdbx_strand_id
1 'polypeptide(L)'
;PIVWTFLYILIGLASYLIHRSNSKNKETALIIYYFQLLINFAWPIAFFNYQSFLLALAILITLCILVAILIKLFYQIRPLAAFLLLPYMGWILFALYLNFWIFVNN
;
A
#
# COMPACT_ATOMS: atom_id res chain seq x y z
N PRO A 1 1.86 12.90 9.97
CA PRO A 1 1.26 13.53 8.79
C PRO A 1 2.27 13.80 7.67
N ILE A 2 3.49 14.26 8.02
CA ILE A 2 4.51 14.57 7.01
C ILE A 2 4.89 13.31 6.23
N VAL A 3 5.11 12.19 6.94
CA VAL A 3 5.48 10.92 6.30
C VAL A 3 4.37 10.44 5.38
N TRP A 4 3.12 10.48 5.84
CA TRP A 4 1.99 10.06 5.03
C TRP A 4 1.84 10.90 3.77
N THR A 5 1.99 12.23 3.90
CA THR A 5 1.92 13.14 2.75
C THR A 5 2.99 12.78 1.73
N PHE A 6 4.22 12.56 2.20
CA PHE A 6 5.33 12.18 1.33
C PHE A 6 5.03 10.87 0.59
N LEU A 7 4.52 9.86 1.33
CA LEU A 7 4.21 8.57 0.75
C LEU A 7 3.07 8.67 -0.27
N TYR A 8 2.04 9.46 0.01
CA TYR A 8 0.95 9.64 -0.96
C TYR A 8 1.43 10.35 -2.22
N ILE A 9 2.36 11.29 -2.11
CA ILE A 9 2.97 11.90 -3.29
C ILE A 9 3.69 10.85 -4.12
N LEU A 10 4.48 9.99 -3.48
CA LEU A 10 5.22 8.94 -4.18
C LEU A 10 4.31 7.96 -4.89
N ILE A 11 3.27 7.48 -4.22
CA ILE A 11 2.36 6.52 -4.84
C ILE A 11 1.51 7.17 -5.93
N GLY A 12 1.19 8.47 -5.77
CA GLY A 12 0.52 9.22 -6.82
C GLY A 12 1.38 9.34 -8.07
N LEU A 13 2.67 9.66 -7.90
CA LEU A 13 3.61 9.70 -9.02
C LEU A 13 3.75 8.34 -9.68
N ALA A 14 3.80 7.27 -8.89
CA ALA A 14 3.89 5.93 -9.43
C ALA A 14 2.68 5.62 -10.30
N SER A 15 1.47 5.93 -9.83
CA SER A 15 0.26 5.68 -10.61
C SER A 15 0.22 6.54 -11.86
N TYR A 16 0.70 7.79 -11.77
CA TYR A 16 0.77 8.68 -12.93
C TYR A 16 1.65 8.07 -14.03
N LEU A 17 2.80 7.52 -13.65
CA LEU A 17 3.69 6.88 -14.63
C LEU A 17 3.01 5.68 -15.31
N ILE A 18 2.22 4.94 -14.56
CA ILE A 18 1.48 3.80 -15.10
C ILE A 18 0.35 4.28 -16.01
N HIS A 19 -0.37 5.35 -15.62
CA HIS A 19 -1.43 5.90 -16.47
C HIS A 19 -0.90 6.36 -17.82
N ARG A 20 0.34 6.85 -17.87
CA ARG A 20 0.96 7.28 -19.12
C ARG A 20 1.49 6.15 -19.96
N SER A 21 1.57 4.96 -19.40
CA SER A 21 2.10 3.79 -20.10
C SER A 21 1.05 3.21 -21.06
N ASN A 22 1.51 2.52 -22.10
CA ASN A 22 0.64 1.83 -23.06
C ASN A 22 0.72 0.32 -22.91
N SER A 23 1.05 -0.18 -21.72
CA SER A 23 1.17 -1.60 -21.48
C SER A 23 -0.20 -2.30 -21.47
N LYS A 24 -0.23 -3.57 -21.88
CA LYS A 24 -1.45 -4.37 -21.82
C LYS A 24 -1.91 -4.65 -20.40
N ASN A 25 -0.98 -4.69 -19.45
CA ASN A 25 -1.28 -5.00 -18.05
C ASN A 25 -1.61 -3.76 -17.23
N LYS A 26 -1.67 -2.60 -17.87
CA LYS A 26 -1.93 -1.34 -17.19
C LYS A 26 -3.24 -1.33 -16.43
N GLU A 27 -4.33 -1.81 -17.04
CA GLU A 27 -5.64 -1.78 -16.41
C GLU A 27 -5.68 -2.67 -15.17
N THR A 28 -5.11 -3.87 -15.26
CA THR A 28 -5.04 -4.78 -14.11
C THR A 28 -4.26 -4.14 -12.97
N ALA A 29 -3.11 -3.54 -13.28
CA ALA A 29 -2.28 -2.90 -12.27
C ALA A 29 -3.02 -1.74 -11.60
N LEU A 30 -3.74 -0.93 -12.37
CA LEU A 30 -4.47 0.21 -11.81
C LEU A 30 -5.67 -0.22 -10.98
N ILE A 31 -6.35 -1.30 -11.36
CA ILE A 31 -7.44 -1.84 -10.54
C ILE A 31 -6.92 -2.26 -9.17
N ILE A 32 -5.80 -2.99 -9.15
CA ILE A 32 -5.18 -3.41 -7.88
C ILE A 32 -4.71 -2.20 -7.09
N TYR A 33 -4.16 -1.18 -7.77
CA TYR A 33 -3.70 0.04 -7.14
C TYR A 33 -4.84 0.76 -6.40
N TYR A 34 -5.98 0.96 -7.06
CA TYR A 34 -7.10 1.64 -6.43
C TYR A 34 -7.75 0.78 -5.35
N PHE A 35 -7.77 -0.53 -5.52
CA PHE A 35 -8.29 -1.42 -4.49
C PHE A 35 -7.44 -1.35 -3.22
N GLN A 36 -6.11 -1.33 -3.36
CA GLN A 36 -5.23 -1.23 -2.19
C GLN A 36 -5.35 0.13 -1.51
N LEU A 37 -5.67 1.21 -2.25
CA LEU A 37 -5.93 2.50 -1.63
C LEU A 37 -7.16 2.44 -0.74
N LEU A 38 -8.23 1.77 -1.18
CA LEU A 38 -9.43 1.60 -0.35
C LEU A 38 -9.09 0.85 0.94
N ILE A 39 -8.33 -0.23 0.82
CA ILE A 39 -7.93 -1.01 1.98
C ILE A 39 -7.01 -0.19 2.88
N ASN A 40 -6.15 0.63 2.29
CA ASN A 40 -5.27 1.53 3.05
C ASN A 40 -6.08 2.47 3.94
N PHE A 41 -7.18 3.01 3.43
CA PHE A 41 -8.02 3.90 4.23
C PHE A 41 -8.81 3.15 5.31
N ALA A 42 -9.04 1.86 5.14
CA ALA A 42 -9.76 1.07 6.14
C ALA A 42 -8.91 0.79 7.39
N TRP A 43 -7.58 0.74 7.24
CA TRP A 43 -6.71 0.40 8.37
C TRP A 43 -6.80 1.40 9.53
N PRO A 44 -6.68 2.73 9.30
CA PRO A 44 -6.80 3.67 10.43
C PRO A 44 -8.15 3.59 11.13
N ILE A 45 -9.22 3.32 10.36
CA ILE A 45 -10.55 3.18 10.96
C ILE A 45 -10.59 1.99 11.90
N ALA A 46 -10.08 0.83 11.46
CA ALA A 46 -10.08 -0.37 12.30
C ALA A 46 -9.14 -0.20 13.51
N PHE A 47 -7.97 0.42 13.30
CA PHE A 47 -6.96 0.54 14.35
C PHE A 47 -7.33 1.58 15.39
N PHE A 48 -7.74 2.77 14.96
CA PHE A 48 -7.94 3.89 15.87
C PHE A 48 -9.39 4.03 16.33
N ASN A 49 -10.36 3.88 15.45
CA ASN A 49 -11.77 4.12 15.79
C ASN A 49 -12.37 2.93 16.53
N TYR A 50 -12.13 1.72 16.04
CA TYR A 50 -12.69 0.51 16.65
C TYR A 50 -11.72 -0.19 17.58
N GLN A 51 -10.45 0.18 17.55
CA GLN A 51 -9.39 -0.43 18.34
C GLN A 51 -9.36 -1.97 18.19
N SER A 52 -9.76 -2.44 17.01
CA SER A 52 -9.71 -3.86 16.69
C SER A 52 -8.35 -4.18 16.10
N PHE A 53 -7.38 -4.48 16.98
CA PHE A 53 -6.00 -4.69 16.53
C PHE A 53 -5.85 -5.94 15.68
N LEU A 54 -6.69 -6.95 15.91
CA LEU A 54 -6.70 -8.14 15.06
C LEU A 54 -7.20 -7.83 13.66
N LEU A 55 -8.31 -7.09 13.55
CA LEU A 55 -8.83 -6.68 12.25
C LEU A 55 -7.83 -5.79 11.51
N ALA A 56 -7.23 -4.84 12.23
CA ALA A 56 -6.23 -3.96 11.64
C ALA A 56 -5.02 -4.76 11.14
N LEU A 57 -4.60 -5.77 11.89
CA LEU A 57 -3.49 -6.64 11.48
C LEU A 57 -3.85 -7.40 10.20
N ALA A 58 -5.06 -7.94 10.11
CA ALA A 58 -5.52 -8.63 8.91
C ALA A 58 -5.54 -7.68 7.70
N ILE A 59 -6.00 -6.45 7.91
CA ILE A 59 -6.00 -5.43 6.85
C ILE A 59 -4.59 -5.14 6.38
N LEU A 60 -3.64 -4.97 7.29
CA LEU A 60 -2.25 -4.69 6.94
C LEU A 60 -1.60 -5.86 6.20
N ILE A 61 -1.88 -7.10 6.60
CA ILE A 61 -1.35 -8.27 5.91
C ILE A 61 -1.88 -8.30 4.47
N THR A 62 -3.18 -8.07 4.29
CA THR A 62 -3.79 -8.00 2.97
C THR A 62 -3.15 -6.89 2.14
N LEU A 63 -2.99 -5.72 2.75
CA LEU A 63 -2.38 -4.57 2.08
C LEU A 63 -0.94 -4.87 1.66
N CYS A 64 -0.18 -5.52 2.52
CA CYS A 64 1.21 -5.90 2.24
C CYS A 64 1.28 -6.82 1.01
N ILE A 65 0.40 -7.81 0.95
CA ILE A 65 0.35 -8.73 -0.19
C ILE A 65 -0.03 -7.99 -1.46
N LEU A 66 -1.05 -7.12 -1.39
CA LEU A 66 -1.49 -6.35 -2.55
C LEU A 66 -0.39 -5.42 -3.08
N VAL A 67 0.32 -4.74 -2.18
CA VAL A 67 1.38 -3.83 -2.59
C VAL A 67 2.56 -4.60 -3.17
N ALA A 68 2.87 -5.78 -2.64
CA ALA A 68 3.92 -6.62 -3.22
C ALA A 68 3.58 -7.02 -4.65
N ILE A 69 2.33 -7.44 -4.89
CA ILE A 69 1.85 -7.76 -6.23
C ILE A 69 1.91 -6.53 -7.12
N LEU A 70 1.51 -5.38 -6.59
CA LEU A 70 1.49 -4.11 -7.31
C LEU A 70 2.90 -3.70 -7.74
N ILE A 71 3.87 -3.84 -6.85
CA ILE A 71 5.26 -3.53 -7.18
C ILE A 71 5.74 -4.40 -8.35
N LYS A 72 5.40 -5.69 -8.32
CA LYS A 72 5.77 -6.60 -9.40
C LYS A 72 5.13 -6.16 -10.72
N LEU A 73 3.84 -5.85 -10.71
CA LEU A 73 3.12 -5.42 -11.92
C LEU A 73 3.66 -4.09 -12.43
N PHE A 74 3.90 -3.13 -11.55
CA PHE A 74 4.44 -1.83 -11.95
C PHE A 74 5.84 -1.97 -12.51
N TYR A 75 6.65 -2.86 -11.94
CA TYR A 75 8.00 -3.10 -12.43
C TYR A 75 7.98 -3.62 -13.87
N GLN A 76 7.04 -4.49 -14.18
CA GLN A 76 6.90 -5.04 -15.55
C GLN A 76 6.46 -3.97 -16.55
N ILE A 77 5.73 -2.96 -16.09
CA ILE A 77 5.24 -1.88 -16.94
C ILE A 77 6.26 -0.75 -17.01
N ARG A 78 6.70 -0.28 -15.85
CA ARG A 78 7.69 0.80 -15.76
C ARG A 78 8.46 0.67 -14.45
N PRO A 79 9.73 0.29 -14.50
CA PRO A 79 10.52 0.05 -13.28
C PRO A 79 10.58 1.24 -12.32
N LEU A 80 10.60 2.47 -12.85
CA LEU A 80 10.64 3.65 -11.99
C LEU A 80 9.41 3.73 -11.09
N ALA A 81 8.23 3.38 -11.62
CA ALA A 81 7.00 3.36 -10.84
C ALA A 81 7.11 2.36 -9.68
N ALA A 82 7.69 1.19 -9.92
CA ALA A 82 7.89 0.20 -8.86
C ALA A 82 8.84 0.73 -7.78
N PHE A 83 9.91 1.40 -8.16
CA PHE A 83 10.85 1.95 -7.20
C PHE A 83 10.20 3.02 -6.32
N LEU A 84 9.27 3.80 -6.86
CA LEU A 84 8.55 4.80 -6.09
C LEU A 84 7.63 4.17 -5.03
N LEU A 85 7.23 2.92 -5.21
CA LEU A 85 6.41 2.20 -4.24
C LEU A 85 7.23 1.57 -3.10
N LEU A 86 8.55 1.46 -3.24
CA LEU A 86 9.37 0.80 -2.22
C LEU A 86 9.32 1.50 -0.86
N PRO A 87 9.44 2.83 -0.76
CA PRO A 87 9.29 3.50 0.54
C PRO A 87 7.92 3.27 1.17
N TYR A 88 6.88 3.21 0.36
CA TYR A 88 5.53 2.93 0.82
C TYR A 88 5.46 1.52 1.41
N MET A 89 6.02 0.54 0.71
CA MET A 89 6.08 -0.84 1.20
C MET A 89 6.85 -0.94 2.52
N GLY A 90 7.98 -0.22 2.62
CA GLY A 90 8.75 -0.17 3.86
C GLY A 90 7.93 0.37 5.02
N TRP A 91 7.15 1.41 4.78
CA TRP A 91 6.29 1.99 5.80
C TRP A 91 5.19 1.01 6.23
N ILE A 92 4.58 0.30 5.27
CA ILE A 92 3.57 -0.70 5.57
C ILE A 92 4.16 -1.82 6.44
N LEU A 93 5.37 -2.28 6.11
CA LEU A 93 6.04 -3.31 6.90
C LEU A 93 6.32 -2.84 8.33
N PHE A 94 6.71 -1.59 8.48
CA PHE A 94 6.91 -1.00 9.80
C PHE A 94 5.59 -0.93 10.58
N ALA A 95 4.52 -0.49 9.93
CA ALA A 95 3.19 -0.44 10.56
C ALA A 95 2.71 -1.84 10.94
N LEU A 96 3.00 -2.84 10.10
CA LEU A 96 2.67 -4.22 10.39
C LEU A 96 3.38 -4.71 11.65
N TYR A 97 4.65 -4.39 11.78
CA TYR A 97 5.42 -4.74 12.97
C TYR A 97 4.83 -4.11 14.23
N LEU A 98 4.53 -2.81 14.18
CA LEU A 98 3.95 -2.11 15.32
C LEU A 98 2.57 -2.66 15.68
N ASN A 99 1.73 -2.93 14.69
CA ASN A 99 0.39 -3.45 14.90
C ASN A 99 0.45 -4.84 15.55
N PHE A 100 1.35 -5.68 15.07
CA PHE A 100 1.53 -7.02 15.61
C PHE A 100 2.00 -6.95 17.07
N TRP A 101 2.96 -6.06 17.36
CA TRP A 101 3.46 -5.88 18.71
C TRP A 101 2.36 -5.45 19.67
N ILE A 102 1.55 -4.48 19.27
CA ILE A 102 0.43 -4.00 20.08
C ILE A 102 -0.60 -5.13 20.29
N PHE A 103 -0.90 -5.89 19.24
CA PHE A 103 -1.86 -6.99 19.33
C PHE A 103 -1.40 -8.04 20.31
N VAL A 104 -0.12 -8.43 20.26
CA VAL A 104 0.42 -9.47 21.13
C VAL A 104 0.49 -9.01 22.59
N ASN A 105 0.74 -7.72 22.82
CA ASN A 105 0.95 -7.18 24.15
C ASN A 105 -0.32 -6.60 24.78
N ASN A 106 -1.45 -6.73 24.10
CA ASN A 106 -2.73 -6.40 24.67
C ASN A 106 -3.48 -7.70 24.97
#